data_791ae3b84eee4467be2503ec08846c0f
#
_entry.id   791ae3b84eee4467be2503ec08846c0f
#
_cell.length_a   1.000
_cell.length_b   1.000
_cell.length_c   1.000
_cell.angle_alpha   90.00
_cell.angle_beta   90.00
_cell.angle_gamma   90.00
#
_symmetry.space_group_name_H-M   'P 1'
#
loop_
_entity.id
_entity.type
_entity.pdbx_description
1 polymer ?
#
loop_
_entity_poly.entity_id
_entity_poly.type
_entity_poly.pdbx_seq_one_letter_code
_entity_poly.pdbx_strand_id
1 'polypeptide(L)'
;MNQIRHAHHTGLTVRSLERSVVFYRDVLGFEEAFAWNPRASYVAELVGYPTVDLHSAILRIPGSDVFLELLEYRNVDAQAVDSGNANPGTAHIAFAVDDLDELYADLTAQGVASVSAPVTPTIGPNKGGRAVYMIDPDGFRVEFIQSTVGFGDYQPDEVAVEAVAPPPACC
;
A
#
# COMPACT_ATOMS: atom_id res chain seq x y z
N MET A 1 -4.52 23.59 16.12
CA MET A 1 -5.76 23.31 15.38
C MET A 1 -5.43 22.19 14.38
N ASN A 2 -6.17 21.09 14.38
CA ASN A 2 -6.00 20.04 13.38
C ASN A 2 -6.68 20.50 12.08
N GLN A 3 -5.90 20.66 11.00
CA GLN A 3 -6.41 21.10 9.69
C GLN A 3 -6.54 19.95 8.68
N ILE A 4 -6.13 18.72 9.06
CA ILE A 4 -6.30 17.54 8.24
C ILE A 4 -7.79 17.17 8.21
N ARG A 5 -8.35 17.06 7.01
CA ARG A 5 -9.78 16.72 6.82
C ARG A 5 -9.98 15.21 6.65
N HIS A 6 -9.22 14.58 5.76
CA HIS A 6 -9.28 13.15 5.43
C HIS A 6 -8.01 12.71 4.70
N ALA A 7 -7.79 11.41 4.60
CA ALA A 7 -6.79 10.86 3.69
C ALA A 7 -7.25 11.05 2.24
N HIS A 8 -6.39 11.53 1.36
CA HIS A 8 -6.73 11.83 -0.04
C HIS A 8 -6.35 10.66 -0.97
N HIS A 9 -5.07 10.29 -0.98
CA HIS A 9 -4.55 9.17 -1.78
C HIS A 9 -3.30 8.58 -1.12
N THR A 10 -2.95 7.38 -1.56
CA THR A 10 -1.64 6.78 -1.33
C THR A 10 -0.89 6.76 -2.65
N GLY A 11 0.32 7.33 -2.70
CA GLY A 11 1.17 7.35 -3.89
C GLY A 11 2.19 6.23 -3.87
N LEU A 12 2.32 5.48 -4.97
CA LEU A 12 3.37 4.50 -5.20
C LEU A 12 4.19 4.88 -6.43
N THR A 13 5.49 5.03 -6.25
CA THR A 13 6.41 5.17 -7.39
C THR A 13 6.70 3.79 -7.97
N VAL A 14 6.42 3.64 -9.27
CA VAL A 14 6.52 2.37 -9.98
C VAL A 14 7.51 2.47 -11.14
N ARG A 15 8.13 1.35 -11.48
CA ARG A 15 9.09 1.27 -12.60
C ARG A 15 8.41 1.35 -13.97
N SER A 16 7.19 0.81 -14.07
CA SER A 16 6.38 0.80 -15.29
C SER A 16 4.92 1.00 -14.90
N LEU A 17 4.36 2.14 -15.32
CA LEU A 17 2.98 2.48 -15.05
C LEU A 17 2.02 1.45 -15.66
N GLU A 18 2.27 1.04 -16.91
CA GLU A 18 1.46 0.04 -17.62
C GLU A 18 1.39 -1.28 -16.83
N ARG A 19 2.54 -1.82 -16.40
CA ARG A 19 2.62 -3.07 -15.64
C ARG A 19 1.89 -2.97 -14.31
N SER A 20 2.05 -1.87 -13.60
CA SER A 20 1.43 -1.69 -12.29
C SER A 20 -0.08 -1.44 -12.41
N VAL A 21 -0.53 -0.70 -13.45
CA VAL A 21 -1.97 -0.55 -13.74
C VAL A 21 -2.61 -1.92 -14.01
N VAL A 22 -1.99 -2.78 -14.82
CA VAL A 22 -2.48 -4.14 -15.06
C VAL A 22 -2.60 -4.91 -13.75
N PHE A 23 -1.59 -4.85 -12.88
CA PHE A 23 -1.63 -5.53 -11.59
C PHE A 23 -2.77 -5.03 -10.69
N TYR A 24 -2.86 -3.74 -10.44
CA TYR A 24 -3.87 -3.20 -9.51
C TYR A 24 -5.28 -3.26 -10.11
N ARG A 25 -5.46 -3.01 -11.42
CA ARG A 25 -6.76 -3.02 -12.07
C ARG A 25 -7.24 -4.43 -12.41
N ASP A 26 -6.42 -5.22 -13.13
CA ASP A 26 -6.87 -6.48 -13.72
C ASP A 26 -6.70 -7.67 -12.77
N VAL A 27 -5.68 -7.63 -11.87
CA VAL A 27 -5.44 -8.70 -10.90
C VAL A 27 -6.13 -8.42 -9.57
N LEU A 28 -6.07 -7.17 -9.07
CA LEU A 28 -6.65 -6.81 -7.76
C LEU A 28 -8.06 -6.17 -7.86
N GLY A 29 -8.58 -5.92 -9.07
CA GLY A 29 -9.94 -5.44 -9.29
C GLY A 29 -10.16 -3.95 -8.98
N PHE A 30 -9.12 -3.12 -9.00
CA PHE A 30 -9.27 -1.68 -8.86
C PHE A 30 -9.86 -1.07 -10.15
N GLU A 31 -10.53 0.07 -10.03
CA GLU A 31 -11.03 0.81 -11.19
C GLU A 31 -10.07 1.95 -11.53
N GLU A 32 -9.55 1.98 -12.77
CA GLU A 32 -8.79 3.13 -13.26
C GLU A 32 -9.73 4.33 -13.45
N ALA A 33 -9.56 5.36 -12.62
CA ALA A 33 -10.37 6.57 -12.73
C ALA A 33 -9.90 7.45 -13.89
N PHE A 34 -8.60 7.68 -13.99
CA PHE A 34 -7.94 8.37 -15.10
C PHE A 34 -6.42 8.21 -15.04
N ALA A 35 -5.78 8.40 -16.21
CA ALA A 35 -4.34 8.56 -16.30
C ALA A 35 -4.01 9.96 -16.85
N TRP A 36 -2.84 10.50 -16.48
CA TRP A 36 -2.42 11.82 -16.92
C TRP A 36 -0.91 11.98 -16.91
N ASN A 37 -0.44 12.97 -17.70
CA ASN A 37 0.96 13.38 -17.73
C ASN A 37 1.01 14.88 -17.47
N PRO A 38 1.23 15.34 -16.23
CA PRO A 38 1.28 16.74 -15.90
C PRO A 38 2.55 17.39 -16.46
N ARG A 39 2.38 18.23 -17.51
CA ARG A 39 3.47 18.95 -18.17
C ARG A 39 3.54 20.41 -17.71
N ALA A 40 3.56 20.64 -16.40
CA ALA A 40 3.61 21.97 -15.82
C ALA A 40 4.84 22.14 -14.95
N SER A 41 5.42 23.35 -14.93
CA SER A 41 6.65 23.64 -14.19
C SER A 41 6.56 23.36 -12.69
N TYR A 42 5.38 23.55 -12.08
CA TYR A 42 5.17 23.32 -10.67
C TYR A 42 5.41 21.84 -10.25
N VAL A 43 5.25 20.91 -11.19
CA VAL A 43 5.45 19.46 -10.88
C VAL A 43 6.91 19.19 -10.53
N ALA A 44 7.85 19.73 -11.29
CA ALA A 44 9.27 19.61 -11.02
C ALA A 44 9.64 20.21 -9.66
N GLU A 45 9.08 21.38 -9.33
CA GLU A 45 9.26 22.01 -8.01
C GLU A 45 8.66 21.15 -6.89
N LEU A 46 7.44 20.63 -7.08
CA LEU A 46 6.74 19.81 -6.08
C LEU A 46 7.51 18.54 -5.73
N VAL A 47 8.08 17.85 -6.73
CA VAL A 47 8.79 16.57 -6.53
C VAL A 47 10.29 16.74 -6.31
N GLY A 48 10.82 17.97 -6.38
CA GLY A 48 12.22 18.29 -6.06
C GLY A 48 13.25 17.88 -7.13
N TYR A 49 12.82 17.68 -8.38
CA TYR A 49 13.72 17.43 -9.51
C TYR A 49 13.82 18.62 -10.44
N PRO A 50 15.00 18.90 -11.04
CA PRO A 50 15.17 20.03 -11.97
C PRO A 50 14.25 19.95 -13.20
N THR A 51 14.04 18.74 -13.69
CA THR A 51 13.11 18.41 -14.76
C THR A 51 12.46 17.06 -14.46
N VAL A 52 11.22 16.88 -14.86
CA VAL A 52 10.51 15.62 -14.67
C VAL A 52 9.60 15.30 -15.85
N ASP A 53 9.64 14.07 -16.31
CA ASP A 53 8.63 13.46 -17.19
C ASP A 53 7.84 12.44 -16.35
N LEU A 54 6.77 12.95 -15.73
CA LEU A 54 5.94 12.19 -14.81
C LEU A 54 4.70 11.66 -15.52
N HIS A 55 4.48 10.37 -15.43
CA HIS A 55 3.26 9.71 -15.86
C HIS A 55 2.56 9.13 -14.64
N SER A 56 1.25 9.37 -14.53
CA SER A 56 0.47 8.96 -13.37
C SER A 56 -0.83 8.29 -13.78
N ALA A 57 -1.29 7.34 -12.98
CA ALA A 57 -2.62 6.75 -13.05
C ALA A 57 -3.26 6.78 -11.67
N ILE A 58 -4.52 7.19 -11.63
CA ILE A 58 -5.33 7.25 -10.42
C ILE A 58 -6.33 6.10 -10.45
N LEU A 59 -6.27 5.25 -9.44
CA LEU A 59 -7.14 4.09 -9.30
C LEU A 59 -8.03 4.24 -8.07
N ARG A 60 -9.29 3.84 -8.20
CA ARG A 60 -10.23 3.72 -7.07
C ARG A 60 -9.92 2.45 -6.31
N ILE A 61 -9.70 2.57 -5.00
CA ILE A 61 -9.60 1.42 -4.11
C ILE A 61 -11.01 0.93 -3.83
N PRO A 62 -11.34 -0.36 -4.06
CA PRO A 62 -12.66 -0.90 -3.79
C PRO A 62 -13.12 -0.62 -2.34
N GLY A 63 -14.33 -0.13 -2.18
CA GLY A 63 -14.91 0.15 -0.87
C GLY A 63 -14.31 1.34 -0.11
N SER A 64 -13.53 2.22 -0.76
CA SER A 64 -12.84 3.34 -0.12
C SER A 64 -13.02 4.66 -0.88
N ASP A 65 -13.01 5.78 -0.15
CA ASP A 65 -12.90 7.13 -0.72
C ASP A 65 -11.45 7.58 -0.95
N VAL A 66 -10.47 6.75 -0.55
CA VAL A 66 -9.04 6.98 -0.77
C VAL A 66 -8.65 6.36 -2.10
N PHE A 67 -7.84 7.08 -2.89
CA PHE A 67 -7.34 6.60 -4.16
C PHE A 67 -5.92 6.03 -4.03
N LEU A 68 -5.55 5.17 -4.96
CA LEU A 68 -4.18 4.79 -5.22
C LEU A 68 -3.66 5.59 -6.42
N GLU A 69 -2.55 6.31 -6.23
CA GLU A 69 -1.85 7.00 -7.30
C GLU A 69 -0.57 6.23 -7.66
N LEU A 70 -0.46 5.78 -8.91
CA LEU A 70 0.75 5.17 -9.45
C LEU A 70 1.54 6.23 -10.22
N LEU A 71 2.85 6.32 -9.95
CA LEU A 71 3.73 7.38 -10.45
C LEU A 71 4.95 6.77 -11.15
N GLU A 72 5.12 7.01 -12.45
CA GLU A 72 6.31 6.62 -13.21
C GLU A 72 7.13 7.86 -13.59
N TYR A 73 8.39 7.93 -13.14
CA TYR A 73 9.35 8.98 -13.46
C TYR A 73 10.26 8.50 -14.59
N ARG A 74 10.04 8.98 -15.83
CA ARG A 74 10.72 8.43 -17.02
C ARG A 74 12.11 8.99 -17.29
N ASN A 75 12.38 10.21 -16.83
CA ASN A 75 13.65 10.91 -17.07
C ASN A 75 14.51 11.07 -15.83
N VAL A 76 14.24 10.28 -14.79
CA VAL A 76 15.00 10.25 -13.53
C VAL A 76 15.71 8.91 -13.43
N ASP A 77 17.01 8.94 -13.10
CA ASP A 77 17.78 7.72 -12.80
C ASP A 77 17.37 7.21 -11.39
N ALA A 78 16.34 6.38 -11.37
CA ALA A 78 15.74 5.88 -10.15
C ALA A 78 16.38 4.55 -9.72
N GLN A 79 16.69 4.44 -8.42
CA GLN A 79 17.17 3.21 -7.81
C GLN A 79 16.03 2.46 -7.11
N ALA A 80 16.06 1.13 -7.21
CA ALA A 80 15.13 0.31 -6.44
C ALA A 80 15.42 0.47 -4.93
N VAL A 81 14.36 0.62 -4.16
CA VAL A 81 14.44 0.65 -2.70
C VAL A 81 14.34 -0.78 -2.16
N ASP A 82 15.11 -1.11 -1.15
CA ASP A 82 14.90 -2.36 -0.40
C ASP A 82 13.60 -2.23 0.41
N SER A 83 12.55 -2.89 -0.08
CA SER A 83 11.20 -2.86 0.51
C SER A 83 11.00 -3.88 1.63
N GLY A 84 12.07 -4.42 2.22
CA GLY A 84 11.98 -5.31 3.38
C GLY A 84 11.23 -4.66 4.54
N ASN A 85 10.27 -5.38 5.15
CA ASN A 85 9.32 -4.82 6.14
C ASN A 85 9.99 -4.13 7.34
N ALA A 86 11.23 -4.52 7.67
CA ALA A 86 11.95 -3.98 8.82
C ALA A 86 12.73 -2.68 8.51
N ASN A 87 12.81 -2.28 7.25
CA ASN A 87 13.60 -1.11 6.86
C ASN A 87 12.82 0.18 7.14
N PRO A 88 13.35 1.12 7.97
CA PRO A 88 12.68 2.40 8.18
C PRO A 88 12.46 3.15 6.86
N GLY A 89 11.26 3.69 6.68
CA GLY A 89 10.85 4.37 5.45
C GLY A 89 10.09 3.48 4.47
N THR A 90 10.08 2.15 4.66
CA THR A 90 9.18 1.27 3.90
C THR A 90 7.76 1.39 4.43
N ALA A 91 6.81 1.13 3.54
CA ALA A 91 5.39 1.14 3.86
C ALA A 91 4.72 -0.09 3.23
N HIS A 92 3.52 -0.39 3.66
CA HIS A 92 2.61 -1.32 3.01
C HIS A 92 1.21 -0.70 2.96
N ILE A 93 0.38 -1.22 2.09
CA ILE A 93 -1.05 -0.94 2.07
C ILE A 93 -1.79 -2.23 2.41
N ALA A 94 -2.82 -2.14 3.25
CA ALA A 94 -3.59 -3.30 3.69
C ALA A 94 -5.04 -3.22 3.22
N PHE A 95 -5.57 -4.36 2.76
CA PHE A 95 -6.95 -4.51 2.33
C PHE A 95 -7.63 -5.61 3.14
N ALA A 96 -8.86 -5.33 3.62
CA ALA A 96 -9.72 -6.34 4.20
C ALA A 96 -10.35 -7.17 3.09
N VAL A 97 -10.44 -8.49 3.31
CA VAL A 97 -11.02 -9.45 2.36
C VAL A 97 -11.93 -10.44 3.08
N ASP A 98 -12.89 -10.98 2.34
CA ASP A 98 -13.87 -11.93 2.88
C ASP A 98 -13.29 -13.35 2.99
N ASP A 99 -12.54 -13.81 1.99
CA ASP A 99 -11.88 -15.12 1.95
C ASP A 99 -10.43 -14.97 1.48
N LEU A 100 -9.50 -15.05 2.44
CA LEU A 100 -8.08 -14.88 2.14
C LEU A 100 -7.46 -16.12 1.51
N ASP A 101 -7.94 -17.30 1.84
CA ASP A 101 -7.37 -18.53 1.30
C ASP A 101 -7.73 -18.68 -0.19
N GLU A 102 -8.96 -18.31 -0.59
CA GLU A 102 -9.37 -18.25 -2.00
C GLU A 102 -8.57 -17.19 -2.75
N LEU A 103 -8.50 -15.96 -2.24
CA LEU A 103 -7.73 -14.87 -2.86
C LEU A 103 -6.25 -15.25 -3.03
N TYR A 104 -5.64 -15.83 -2.00
CA TYR A 104 -4.25 -16.26 -2.05
C TYR A 104 -4.00 -17.32 -3.13
N ALA A 105 -4.90 -18.31 -3.24
CA ALA A 105 -4.82 -19.33 -4.29
C ALA A 105 -4.91 -18.70 -5.70
N ASP A 106 -5.83 -17.78 -5.90
CA ASP A 106 -6.02 -17.09 -7.18
C ASP A 106 -4.82 -16.22 -7.55
N LEU A 107 -4.29 -15.43 -6.62
CA LEU A 107 -3.13 -14.59 -6.86
C LEU A 107 -1.86 -15.41 -7.15
N THR A 108 -1.64 -16.49 -6.40
CA THR A 108 -0.50 -17.39 -6.63
C THR A 108 -0.60 -18.14 -7.94
N ALA A 109 -1.79 -18.55 -8.36
CA ALA A 109 -2.03 -19.15 -9.67
C ALA A 109 -1.73 -18.18 -10.83
N GLN A 110 -1.88 -16.88 -10.61
CA GLN A 110 -1.50 -15.81 -11.54
C GLN A 110 -0.01 -15.42 -11.45
N GLY A 111 0.77 -16.10 -10.60
CA GLY A 111 2.21 -15.86 -10.44
C GLY A 111 2.57 -14.70 -9.52
N VAL A 112 1.63 -14.16 -8.73
CA VAL A 112 1.91 -13.13 -7.73
C VAL A 112 2.70 -13.74 -6.58
N ALA A 113 3.86 -13.16 -6.27
CA ALA A 113 4.70 -13.62 -5.17
C ALA A 113 4.15 -13.19 -3.80
N SER A 114 4.48 -13.94 -2.76
CA SER A 114 4.17 -13.61 -1.38
C SER A 114 5.39 -13.71 -0.47
N VAL A 115 5.36 -13.06 0.68
CA VAL A 115 6.41 -13.16 1.70
C VAL A 115 6.35 -14.52 2.40
N SER A 116 5.13 -15.04 2.62
CA SER A 116 4.86 -16.34 3.24
C SER A 116 3.52 -16.89 2.74
N ALA A 117 3.18 -18.11 3.08
CA ALA A 117 1.78 -18.55 3.02
C ALA A 117 0.93 -17.76 4.05
N PRO A 118 -0.42 -17.70 3.87
CA PRO A 118 -1.30 -17.06 4.84
C PRO A 118 -1.10 -17.60 6.26
N VAL A 119 -0.98 -16.70 7.23
CA VAL A 119 -0.81 -17.02 8.66
C VAL A 119 -2.08 -16.73 9.44
N THR A 120 -2.24 -17.40 10.59
CA THR A 120 -3.30 -17.08 11.55
C THR A 120 -2.70 -16.30 12.71
N PRO A 121 -3.01 -15.00 12.86
CA PRO A 121 -2.58 -14.22 14.01
C PRO A 121 -3.13 -14.81 15.32
N THR A 122 -2.27 -14.95 16.33
CA THR A 122 -2.65 -15.52 17.64
C THR A 122 -2.93 -14.48 18.70
N ILE A 123 -2.58 -13.22 18.42
CA ILE A 123 -2.79 -12.05 19.30
C ILE A 123 -3.16 -10.84 18.45
N GLY A 124 -3.59 -9.77 19.11
CA GLY A 124 -3.87 -8.47 18.46
C GLY A 124 -5.23 -8.42 17.74
N PRO A 125 -5.50 -7.34 17.00
CA PRO A 125 -6.81 -7.06 16.41
C PRO A 125 -7.25 -8.08 15.35
N ASN A 126 -6.31 -8.76 14.70
CA ASN A 126 -6.59 -9.76 13.68
C ASN A 126 -6.57 -11.20 14.23
N LYS A 127 -6.57 -11.39 15.55
CA LYS A 127 -6.53 -12.71 16.21
C LYS A 127 -7.62 -13.64 15.69
N GLY A 128 -7.20 -14.85 15.28
CA GLY A 128 -8.09 -15.89 14.75
C GLY A 128 -8.51 -15.68 13.29
N GLY A 129 -8.15 -14.57 12.68
CA GLY A 129 -8.33 -14.32 11.26
C GLY A 129 -7.19 -14.89 10.41
N ARG A 130 -6.99 -14.32 9.24
CA ARG A 130 -5.92 -14.68 8.30
C ARG A 130 -5.20 -13.44 7.83
N ALA A 131 -3.90 -13.52 7.58
CA ALA A 131 -3.12 -12.42 7.03
C ALA A 131 -2.00 -12.92 6.11
N VAL A 132 -1.68 -12.16 5.06
CA VAL A 132 -0.56 -12.42 4.15
C VAL A 132 -0.03 -11.11 3.56
N TYR A 133 1.27 -11.04 3.34
CA TYR A 133 1.88 -10.02 2.48
C TYR A 133 2.12 -10.60 1.08
N MET A 134 1.42 -10.07 0.09
CA MET A 134 1.73 -10.26 -1.32
C MET A 134 2.72 -9.19 -1.78
N ILE A 135 3.34 -9.41 -2.93
CA ILE A 135 4.38 -8.54 -3.47
C ILE A 135 3.91 -8.02 -4.82
N ASP A 136 3.82 -6.70 -4.96
CA ASP A 136 3.48 -6.07 -6.23
C ASP A 136 4.64 -6.18 -7.24
N PRO A 137 4.45 -5.79 -8.51
CA PRO A 137 5.48 -5.89 -9.53
C PRO A 137 6.81 -5.18 -9.20
N ASP A 138 6.81 -4.15 -8.37
CA ASP A 138 7.99 -3.40 -7.97
C ASP A 138 8.56 -3.77 -6.59
N GLY A 139 7.96 -4.78 -5.93
CA GLY A 139 8.40 -5.27 -4.63
C GLY A 139 7.69 -4.60 -3.45
N PHE A 140 6.72 -3.72 -3.70
CA PHE A 140 5.92 -3.10 -2.64
C PHE A 140 5.06 -4.16 -1.95
N ARG A 141 4.85 -4.00 -0.65
CA ARG A 141 4.08 -4.94 0.16
C ARG A 141 2.60 -4.58 0.13
N VAL A 142 1.79 -5.53 -0.32
CA VAL A 142 0.32 -5.45 -0.28
C VAL A 142 -0.16 -6.48 0.72
N GLU A 143 -0.69 -6.01 1.84
CA GLU A 143 -1.21 -6.89 2.89
C GLU A 143 -2.68 -7.19 2.63
N PHE A 144 -3.07 -8.44 2.76
CA PHE A 144 -4.48 -8.85 2.80
C PHE A 144 -4.81 -9.44 4.16
N ILE A 145 -5.94 -9.03 4.70
CA ILE A 145 -6.40 -9.39 6.04
C ILE A 145 -7.84 -9.85 5.98
N GLN A 146 -8.08 -11.07 6.39
CA GLN A 146 -9.40 -11.56 6.75
C GLN A 146 -9.52 -11.49 8.27
N SER A 147 -10.25 -10.49 8.77
CA SER A 147 -10.40 -10.24 10.20
C SER A 147 -11.86 -10.33 10.61
N THR A 148 -12.09 -10.76 11.85
CA THR A 148 -13.41 -10.76 12.46
C THR A 148 -13.75 -9.45 13.16
N VAL A 149 -12.74 -8.59 13.37
CA VAL A 149 -12.87 -7.32 14.11
C VAL A 149 -12.06 -6.24 13.39
N GLY A 150 -12.68 -5.09 13.10
CA GLY A 150 -11.96 -3.92 12.58
C GLY A 150 -11.09 -3.25 13.64
N PHE A 151 -10.05 -2.51 13.22
CA PHE A 151 -9.19 -1.78 14.15
C PHE A 151 -9.95 -0.81 15.08
N GLY A 152 -11.05 -0.23 14.59
CA GLY A 152 -11.88 0.68 15.38
C GLY A 152 -12.63 0.02 16.53
N ASP A 153 -12.91 -1.27 16.40
CA ASP A 153 -13.68 -2.04 17.38
C ASP A 153 -12.80 -2.92 18.26
N TYR A 154 -11.48 -2.95 18.00
CA TYR A 154 -10.53 -3.72 18.79
C TYR A 154 -10.35 -3.12 20.20
N GLN A 155 -10.54 -3.97 21.21
CA GLN A 155 -10.22 -3.64 22.59
C GLN A 155 -8.98 -4.44 23.00
N PRO A 156 -7.83 -3.77 23.23
CA PRO A 156 -6.62 -4.46 23.68
C PRO A 156 -6.85 -5.14 25.03
N ASP A 157 -6.47 -6.42 25.13
CA ASP A 157 -6.39 -7.08 26.44
C ASP A 157 -5.37 -6.33 27.32
N GLU A 158 -5.67 -6.12 28.61
CA GLU A 158 -4.81 -5.35 29.54
C GLU A 158 -3.35 -5.89 29.63
N VAL A 159 -3.09 -7.10 29.21
CA VAL A 159 -1.79 -7.78 29.22
C VAL A 159 -0.96 -7.52 27.94
N ALA A 160 -1.55 -7.01 26.87
CA ALA A 160 -0.88 -6.89 25.57
C ALA A 160 -0.24 -5.53 25.31
N VAL A 161 -0.44 -4.55 26.17
CA VAL A 161 0.08 -3.19 25.99
C VAL A 161 1.22 -2.95 26.98
N GLU A 162 2.42 -3.42 26.68
CA GLU A 162 3.59 -2.74 27.20
C GLU A 162 3.53 -1.31 26.70
N ALA A 163 3.40 -0.34 27.61
CA ALA A 163 3.34 1.08 27.27
C ALA A 163 4.59 1.43 26.44
N VAL A 164 4.38 1.68 25.14
CA VAL A 164 5.44 2.26 24.31
C VAL A 164 5.80 3.60 24.94
N ALA A 165 7.01 3.72 25.44
CA ALA A 165 7.51 4.98 25.99
C ALA A 165 7.35 6.07 24.90
N PRO A 166 6.88 7.27 25.25
CA PRO A 166 6.78 8.35 24.29
C PRO A 166 8.15 8.61 23.65
N PRO A 167 8.23 8.90 22.35
CA PRO A 167 9.49 9.22 21.71
C PRO A 167 10.14 10.40 22.42
N PRO A 168 11.49 10.45 22.50
CA PRO A 168 12.16 11.59 23.08
C PRO A 168 11.75 12.85 22.31
N ALA A 169 11.50 13.93 23.04
CA ALA A 169 11.17 15.21 22.44
C ALA A 169 12.27 15.59 21.44
N CYS A 170 11.88 15.85 20.19
CA CYS A 170 12.77 16.41 19.19
C CYS A 170 13.28 17.76 19.70
N CYS A 171 14.61 17.91 19.87
CA CYS A 171 15.30 19.18 20.03
C CYS A 171 15.32 19.94 18.72
#